data_7bf547d7db902b4655f86c57e02aac7c
#
_entry.id   7bf547d7db902b4655f86c57e02aac7c
#
_cell.length_a   1.000
_cell.length_b   1.000
_cell.length_c   1.000
_cell.angle_alpha   90.00
_cell.angle_beta   90.00
_cell.angle_gamma   90.00
#
_symmetry.space_group_name_H-M   'P 1'
#
loop_
_entity.id
_entity.type
_entity.pdbx_description
1 polymer ?
#
loop_
_entity_poly.entity_id
_entity_poly.type
_entity_poly.pdbx_seq_one_letter_code
_entity_poly.pdbx_strand_id
1 'polypeptide(L)'
;MNKSLRNLFSVFATFALVAMVGCGKEAEEPTPAPTPVVGDVSFEVEALEYDSVEVTITPKSEDDTYYAFLHPDTEEFMDRDAVEIYVDIRYGDYFEQLLNTGTQTLTFQGLIGHSHYKVVYFVYDESTGKMVGDVLFSERITTPDAPEEIGLEISDVKGMSAKITVTPPSEDLRYFVWTYTMDNYERYQHSSDYELFSYDYSYWAYASQMYGITLEEMIEFDTNTGSRTYSTDDFLLVAEWDTEYLVWTYGVTTSGEVTTNITRRTFKTAAPEPSDMTFEVPNVDVEWYEEETSEGPLRGFRANATIIPSNKEEKYFATITNKSWYDWYFTEDNDGRSDDDYIMNQILYNAQKPSSELPKMFKSGDYEFDCFTEREILLKPEREYAVFVFGMDENGATTKLNVFPFTTGAMPQ
;
A
#
# COMPACT_ATOMS: atom_id res chain seq x y z
N MET A 1 -19.79 -11.68 -3.24
CA MET A 1 -19.16 -11.03 -2.08
C MET A 1 -19.13 -9.54 -2.35
N ASN A 2 -19.46 -8.71 -1.39
CA ASN A 2 -19.91 -7.31 -1.63
C ASN A 2 -18.72 -6.37 -1.87
N LYS A 3 -18.83 -5.38 -2.80
CA LYS A 3 -17.87 -4.28 -3.05
C LYS A 3 -17.38 -3.58 -1.76
N SER A 4 -18.22 -3.59 -0.72
CA SER A 4 -17.94 -3.05 0.62
C SER A 4 -16.75 -3.72 1.34
N LEU A 5 -16.44 -4.98 1.04
CA LEU A 5 -15.30 -5.68 1.62
C LEU A 5 -13.97 -5.25 0.99
N ARG A 6 -13.96 -4.99 -0.32
CA ARG A 6 -12.77 -4.51 -1.04
C ARG A 6 -12.31 -3.13 -0.55
N ASN A 7 -13.27 -2.24 -0.28
CA ASN A 7 -12.98 -0.90 0.23
C ASN A 7 -12.52 -0.89 1.70
N LEU A 8 -12.92 -1.90 2.51
CA LEU A 8 -12.40 -2.06 3.86
C LEU A 8 -10.90 -2.40 3.86
N PHE A 9 -10.42 -3.08 2.83
CA PHE A 9 -9.02 -3.48 2.68
C PHE A 9 -8.08 -2.31 2.43
N SER A 10 -8.45 -1.35 1.59
CA SER A 10 -7.60 -0.19 1.31
C SER A 10 -7.36 0.67 2.56
N VAL A 11 -8.34 0.72 3.47
CA VAL A 11 -8.23 1.46 4.74
C VAL A 11 -7.39 0.70 5.78
N PHE A 12 -7.43 -0.64 5.80
CA PHE A 12 -6.66 -1.44 6.76
C PHE A 12 -5.21 -1.67 6.36
N ALA A 13 -4.90 -1.74 5.07
CA ALA A 13 -3.52 -1.87 4.60
C ALA A 13 -2.65 -0.67 5.04
N THR A 14 -3.25 0.51 5.15
CA THR A 14 -2.56 1.72 5.64
C THR A 14 -2.31 1.70 7.16
N PHE A 15 -3.09 0.94 7.95
CA PHE A 15 -2.97 0.91 9.41
C PHE A 15 -2.15 -0.26 9.98
N ALA A 16 -2.07 -1.39 9.27
CA ALA A 16 -1.38 -2.58 9.79
C ALA A 16 0.16 -2.51 9.67
N LEU A 17 0.70 -1.63 8.84
CA LEU A 17 2.15 -1.50 8.58
C LEU A 17 2.88 -0.50 9.47
N VAL A 18 2.20 0.27 10.32
CA VAL A 18 2.83 1.24 11.25
C VAL A 18 3.56 0.56 12.43
N ALA A 19 3.42 -0.75 12.63
CA ALA A 19 3.97 -1.45 13.80
C ALA A 19 5.40 -2.03 13.62
N MET A 20 6.05 -1.88 12.44
CA MET A 20 7.40 -2.41 12.21
C MET A 20 8.41 -1.37 11.68
N VAL A 21 8.36 -0.13 12.16
CA VAL A 21 9.45 0.82 11.92
C VAL A 21 10.43 0.79 13.07
N GLY A 22 11.48 -0.01 12.90
CA GLY A 22 12.72 0.08 13.68
C GLY A 22 13.63 1.15 13.10
N CYS A 23 13.98 2.10 13.92
CA CYS A 23 15.05 3.12 13.87
C CYS A 23 15.84 3.30 12.57
N GLY A 24 15.62 4.44 11.91
CA GLY A 24 16.51 4.96 10.88
C GLY A 24 17.92 5.23 11.40
N LYS A 25 18.91 4.74 10.66
CA LYS A 25 20.28 5.26 10.67
C LYS A 25 20.50 6.03 9.37
N GLU A 26 21.14 7.20 9.49
CA GLU A 26 21.59 8.01 8.35
C GLU A 26 22.36 7.15 7.34
N ALA A 27 22.07 7.34 6.05
CA ALA A 27 22.74 6.66 4.97
C ALA A 27 24.21 7.11 4.87
N GLU A 28 25.13 6.24 5.26
CA GLU A 28 26.51 6.31 4.79
C GLU A 28 26.54 5.83 3.34
N GLU A 29 27.34 6.51 2.48
CA GLU A 29 27.56 6.08 1.09
C GLU A 29 28.00 4.59 1.07
N PRO A 30 27.42 3.75 0.20
CA PRO A 30 27.72 2.33 0.18
C PRO A 30 29.19 2.12 -0.23
N THR A 31 29.96 1.60 0.70
CA THR A 31 31.28 1.03 0.37
C THR A 31 31.03 -0.13 -0.61
N PRO A 32 31.72 -0.20 -1.77
CA PRO A 32 31.51 -1.30 -2.70
C PRO A 32 31.74 -2.62 -1.95
N ALA A 33 30.71 -3.49 -2.01
CA ALA A 33 30.79 -4.82 -1.39
C ALA A 33 32.02 -5.56 -1.90
N PRO A 34 32.76 -6.29 -1.04
CA PRO A 34 33.89 -7.08 -1.48
C PRO A 34 33.40 -8.09 -2.52
N THR A 35 34.06 -8.14 -3.68
CA THR A 35 33.79 -9.14 -4.71
C THR A 35 33.90 -10.52 -4.04
N PRO A 36 32.86 -11.37 -4.04
CA PRO A 36 32.93 -12.68 -3.42
C PRO A 36 34.03 -13.46 -4.10
N VAL A 37 35.02 -13.90 -3.32
CA VAL A 37 36.02 -14.86 -3.81
C VAL A 37 35.26 -16.18 -3.95
N VAL A 38 34.81 -16.48 -5.16
CA VAL A 38 34.31 -17.80 -5.50
C VAL A 38 35.45 -18.76 -5.20
N GLY A 39 35.26 -19.60 -4.19
CA GLY A 39 36.22 -20.67 -3.88
C GLY A 39 36.30 -21.66 -5.06
N ASP A 40 36.91 -22.82 -4.84
CA ASP A 40 37.04 -23.86 -5.89
C ASP A 40 35.72 -24.51 -6.33
N VAL A 41 34.54 -23.90 -6.05
CA VAL A 41 33.19 -24.32 -6.49
C VAL A 41 32.87 -23.57 -7.76
N SER A 42 32.32 -24.28 -8.77
CA SER A 42 31.87 -23.63 -10.01
C SER A 42 30.37 -23.73 -10.18
N PHE A 43 29.82 -22.69 -10.82
CA PHE A 43 28.40 -22.56 -11.18
C PHE A 43 28.33 -22.31 -12.69
N GLU A 44 27.71 -23.21 -13.45
CA GLU A 44 27.55 -23.08 -14.88
C GLU A 44 26.05 -23.04 -15.21
N VAL A 45 25.59 -21.96 -15.85
CA VAL A 45 24.19 -21.81 -16.28
C VAL A 45 24.01 -22.56 -17.58
N GLU A 46 23.25 -23.63 -17.56
CA GLU A 46 23.00 -24.50 -18.73
C GLU A 46 21.80 -24.02 -19.56
N ALA A 47 20.72 -23.56 -18.86
CA ALA A 47 19.54 -23.02 -19.50
C ALA A 47 18.98 -21.87 -18.66
N LEU A 48 18.45 -20.87 -19.33
CA LEU A 48 17.87 -19.69 -18.68
C LEU A 48 16.64 -19.23 -19.46
N GLU A 49 15.48 -19.34 -18.80
CA GLU A 49 14.20 -18.83 -19.25
C GLU A 49 13.72 -17.69 -18.32
N TYR A 50 12.62 -17.04 -18.67
CA TYR A 50 12.10 -15.93 -17.85
C TYR A 50 11.60 -16.37 -16.46
N ASP A 51 11.18 -17.61 -16.31
CA ASP A 51 10.58 -18.20 -15.11
C ASP A 51 11.40 -19.35 -14.50
N SER A 52 12.52 -19.71 -15.12
CA SER A 52 13.35 -20.83 -14.67
C SER A 52 14.80 -20.71 -15.07
N VAL A 53 15.67 -21.40 -14.31
CA VAL A 53 17.10 -21.53 -14.63
C VAL A 53 17.58 -22.93 -14.26
N GLU A 54 18.44 -23.51 -15.13
CA GLU A 54 19.20 -24.72 -14.84
C GLU A 54 20.66 -24.35 -14.58
N VAL A 55 21.18 -24.78 -13.44
CA VAL A 55 22.58 -24.50 -13.03
C VAL A 55 23.27 -25.79 -12.66
N THR A 56 24.38 -26.07 -13.33
CA THR A 56 25.31 -27.14 -12.94
C THR A 56 26.25 -26.61 -11.87
N ILE A 57 26.23 -27.26 -10.71
CA ILE A 57 27.07 -26.94 -9.56
C ILE A 57 28.12 -28.03 -9.40
N THR A 58 29.41 -27.68 -9.47
CA THR A 58 30.53 -28.58 -9.23
C THR A 58 31.14 -28.19 -7.90
N PRO A 59 31.01 -29.00 -6.83
CA PRO A 59 31.61 -28.75 -5.54
C PRO A 59 33.14 -28.91 -5.60
N LYS A 60 33.85 -28.43 -4.59
CA LYS A 60 35.30 -28.57 -4.47
C LYS A 60 35.74 -30.05 -4.38
N SER A 61 34.93 -30.88 -3.75
CA SER A 61 35.12 -32.33 -3.66
C SER A 61 33.82 -33.04 -4.02
N GLU A 62 33.91 -34.11 -4.80
CA GLU A 62 32.78 -34.96 -5.14
C GLU A 62 32.15 -35.67 -3.91
N ASP A 63 32.87 -35.69 -2.80
CA ASP A 63 32.37 -36.23 -1.52
C ASP A 63 31.69 -35.18 -0.63
N ASP A 64 31.71 -33.86 -1.04
CA ASP A 64 31.08 -32.80 -0.28
C ASP A 64 29.55 -32.92 -0.36
N THR A 65 28.93 -32.97 0.82
CA THR A 65 27.47 -32.78 0.94
C THR A 65 27.22 -31.29 1.06
N TYR A 66 26.31 -30.77 0.24
CA TYR A 66 26.03 -29.33 0.19
C TYR A 66 24.56 -29.03 -0.02
N TYR A 67 24.18 -27.81 0.32
CA TYR A 67 22.92 -27.23 -0.05
C TYR A 67 23.13 -26.07 -1.02
N ALA A 68 22.27 -25.97 -2.02
CA ALA A 68 22.25 -24.85 -2.93
C ALA A 68 20.80 -24.44 -3.25
N PHE A 69 20.56 -23.14 -3.26
CA PHE A 69 19.28 -22.57 -3.62
C PHE A 69 19.47 -21.26 -4.38
N LEU A 70 18.46 -20.86 -5.13
CA LEU A 70 18.45 -19.59 -5.82
C LEU A 70 17.79 -18.53 -4.94
N HIS A 71 18.44 -17.39 -4.82
CA HIS A 71 17.92 -16.26 -4.06
C HIS A 71 18.00 -14.98 -4.90
N PRO A 72 17.03 -14.04 -4.79
CA PRO A 72 17.16 -12.72 -5.37
C PRO A 72 18.44 -12.04 -4.94
N ASP A 73 19.11 -11.33 -5.87
CA ASP A 73 20.36 -10.61 -5.57
C ASP A 73 20.07 -9.34 -4.78
N THR A 74 19.79 -9.48 -3.49
CA THR A 74 19.53 -8.41 -2.53
C THR A 74 20.69 -8.29 -1.53
N GLU A 75 20.85 -7.11 -0.92
CA GLU A 75 21.94 -6.87 0.05
C GLU A 75 21.78 -7.66 1.36
N GLU A 76 20.55 -8.07 1.70
CA GLU A 76 20.25 -8.73 2.98
C GLU A 76 20.85 -10.12 3.13
N PHE A 77 21.29 -10.76 2.02
CA PHE A 77 21.77 -12.14 1.99
C PHE A 77 23.29 -12.31 1.87
N MET A 78 24.07 -11.30 2.28
CA MET A 78 25.53 -11.32 2.08
C MET A 78 26.31 -11.97 3.23
N ASP A 79 25.68 -12.36 4.33
CA ASP A 79 26.39 -12.99 5.43
C ASP A 79 25.83 -14.38 5.77
N ARG A 80 26.67 -15.16 6.47
CA ARG A 80 26.39 -16.52 6.88
C ARG A 80 25.19 -16.61 7.84
N ASP A 81 25.10 -15.68 8.79
CA ASP A 81 24.06 -15.70 9.83
C ASP A 81 22.68 -15.49 9.21
N ALA A 82 22.56 -14.59 8.22
CA ALA A 82 21.33 -14.37 7.47
C ALA A 82 20.91 -15.63 6.68
N VAL A 83 21.86 -16.33 6.07
CA VAL A 83 21.59 -17.59 5.34
C VAL A 83 21.14 -18.70 6.30
N GLU A 84 21.80 -18.86 7.47
CA GLU A 84 21.38 -19.83 8.49
C GLU A 84 19.93 -19.58 8.95
N ILE A 85 19.60 -18.33 9.27
CA ILE A 85 18.24 -17.95 9.69
C ILE A 85 17.22 -18.23 8.59
N TYR A 86 17.54 -17.88 7.34
CA TYR A 86 16.65 -18.13 6.20
C TYR A 86 16.35 -19.61 6.02
N VAL A 87 17.39 -20.44 6.05
CA VAL A 87 17.26 -21.90 5.89
C VAL A 87 16.43 -22.52 7.01
N ASP A 88 16.67 -22.12 8.26
CA ASP A 88 15.92 -22.60 9.43
C ASP A 88 14.43 -22.22 9.35
N ILE A 89 14.12 -20.99 8.98
CA ILE A 89 12.73 -20.53 8.89
C ILE A 89 11.99 -21.22 7.75
N ARG A 90 12.67 -21.39 6.60
CA ARG A 90 12.00 -21.87 5.39
C ARG A 90 11.86 -23.39 5.33
N TYR A 91 12.83 -24.12 5.81
CA TYR A 91 12.90 -25.57 5.60
C TYR A 91 12.85 -26.39 6.89
N GLY A 92 13.34 -25.85 8.01
CA GLY A 92 13.33 -26.57 9.29
C GLY A 92 13.78 -28.04 9.18
N ASP A 93 12.98 -28.96 9.68
CA ASP A 93 13.28 -30.39 9.70
C ASP A 93 13.33 -31.06 8.29
N TYR A 94 12.88 -30.39 7.23
CA TYR A 94 12.95 -30.91 5.86
C TYR A 94 14.28 -30.61 5.17
N PHE A 95 15.14 -29.82 5.76
CA PHE A 95 16.38 -29.36 5.16
C PHE A 95 17.30 -30.50 4.69
N GLU A 96 17.46 -31.56 5.49
CA GLU A 96 18.31 -32.69 5.15
C GLU A 96 17.88 -33.43 3.86
N GLN A 97 16.63 -33.33 3.45
CA GLN A 97 16.10 -33.94 2.22
C GLN A 97 16.47 -33.14 0.96
N LEU A 98 17.03 -31.95 1.13
CA LEU A 98 17.37 -31.03 0.04
C LEU A 98 18.89 -30.98 -0.21
N LEU A 99 19.66 -31.82 0.50
CA LEU A 99 21.11 -31.89 0.35
C LEU A 99 21.50 -32.61 -0.96
N ASN A 100 22.59 -32.15 -1.55
CA ASN A 100 23.17 -32.68 -2.76
C ASN A 100 24.60 -33.17 -2.48
N THR A 101 25.08 -34.10 -3.29
CA THR A 101 26.44 -34.62 -3.23
C THR A 101 27.01 -34.72 -4.65
N GLY A 102 28.28 -34.33 -4.82
CA GLY A 102 28.96 -34.35 -6.11
C GLY A 102 28.38 -33.31 -7.10
N THR A 103 28.82 -33.39 -8.33
CA THR A 103 28.36 -32.50 -9.40
C THR A 103 26.88 -32.75 -9.72
N GLN A 104 26.05 -31.72 -9.63
CA GLN A 104 24.59 -31.78 -9.89
C GLN A 104 24.14 -30.62 -10.77
N THR A 105 23.17 -30.92 -11.67
CA THR A 105 22.40 -29.88 -12.36
C THR A 105 21.09 -29.69 -11.65
N LEU A 106 20.86 -28.49 -11.11
CA LEU A 106 19.65 -28.13 -10.36
C LEU A 106 18.78 -27.20 -11.23
N THR A 107 17.48 -27.45 -11.23
CA THR A 107 16.49 -26.61 -11.89
C THR A 107 15.74 -25.77 -10.84
N PHE A 108 15.80 -24.47 -10.98
CA PHE A 108 15.05 -23.51 -10.16
C PHE A 108 13.92 -22.94 -10.99
N GLN A 109 12.70 -22.96 -10.45
CA GLN A 109 11.46 -22.53 -11.12
C GLN A 109 10.73 -21.45 -10.30
N GLY A 110 9.73 -20.82 -10.91
CA GLY A 110 8.95 -19.75 -10.28
C GLY A 110 9.71 -18.44 -10.18
N LEU A 111 10.63 -18.21 -11.10
CA LEU A 111 11.36 -16.93 -11.18
C LEU A 111 10.48 -15.87 -11.82
N ILE A 112 10.89 -14.62 -11.65
CA ILE A 112 10.24 -13.46 -12.25
C ILE A 112 11.12 -12.98 -13.40
N GLY A 113 10.53 -12.70 -14.55
CA GLY A 113 11.22 -12.11 -15.68
C GLY A 113 11.86 -10.76 -15.32
N HIS A 114 12.94 -10.42 -16.01
CA HIS A 114 13.70 -9.18 -15.79
C HIS A 114 14.18 -8.98 -14.33
N SER A 115 14.53 -10.05 -13.65
CA SER A 115 14.96 -10.04 -12.24
C SER A 115 16.33 -10.62 -12.07
N HIS A 116 16.99 -10.27 -10.96
CA HIS A 116 18.36 -10.64 -10.65
C HIS A 116 18.40 -11.66 -9.52
N TYR A 117 19.16 -12.73 -9.73
CA TYR A 117 19.33 -13.83 -8.79
C TYR A 117 20.79 -14.21 -8.61
N LYS A 118 21.07 -14.91 -7.52
CA LYS A 118 22.33 -15.64 -7.29
C LYS A 118 22.04 -17.02 -6.74
N VAL A 119 22.84 -18.00 -7.12
CA VAL A 119 22.87 -19.27 -6.41
C VAL A 119 23.65 -19.05 -5.12
N VAL A 120 23.02 -19.43 -4.02
CA VAL A 120 23.64 -19.49 -2.69
C VAL A 120 24.06 -20.93 -2.43
N TYR A 121 25.28 -21.16 -2.03
CA TYR A 121 25.86 -22.48 -1.82
C TYR A 121 26.61 -22.53 -0.48
N PHE A 122 26.47 -23.64 0.25
CA PHE A 122 27.31 -23.96 1.41
C PHE A 122 27.44 -25.47 1.61
N VAL A 123 28.56 -25.89 2.16
CA VAL A 123 28.82 -27.26 2.57
C VAL A 123 28.10 -27.52 3.90
N TYR A 124 27.51 -28.72 4.03
CA TYR A 124 26.82 -29.14 5.23
C TYR A 124 27.41 -30.44 5.77
N ASP A 125 27.74 -30.46 7.05
CA ASP A 125 28.27 -31.66 7.75
C ASP A 125 27.06 -32.37 8.42
N GLU A 126 26.61 -33.44 7.82
CA GLU A 126 25.52 -34.26 8.34
C GLU A 126 25.81 -34.83 9.75
N SER A 127 27.11 -35.06 10.09
CA SER A 127 27.46 -35.62 11.39
C SER A 127 27.31 -34.64 12.54
N THR A 128 27.49 -33.36 12.27
CA THR A 128 27.33 -32.25 13.24
C THR A 128 26.03 -31.51 13.10
N GLY A 129 25.32 -31.68 12.00
CA GLY A 129 24.11 -30.94 11.68
C GLY A 129 24.35 -29.45 11.45
N LYS A 130 25.49 -29.07 10.86
CA LYS A 130 25.91 -27.67 10.73
C LYS A 130 26.47 -27.35 9.37
N MET A 131 26.31 -26.09 9.00
CA MET A 131 27.00 -25.47 7.90
C MET A 131 28.50 -25.39 8.16
N VAL A 132 29.31 -25.72 7.16
CA VAL A 132 30.78 -25.75 7.26
C VAL A 132 31.38 -24.76 6.25
N GLY A 133 32.36 -23.99 6.71
CA GLY A 133 33.08 -23.02 5.88
C GLY A 133 32.23 -21.77 5.58
N ASP A 134 32.55 -21.15 4.46
CA ASP A 134 31.90 -19.91 4.03
C ASP A 134 30.72 -20.20 3.12
N VAL A 135 29.72 -19.30 3.13
CA VAL A 135 28.64 -19.26 2.13
C VAL A 135 29.22 -18.69 0.84
N LEU A 136 29.03 -19.37 -0.26
CA LEU A 136 29.48 -18.96 -1.58
C LEU A 136 28.29 -18.54 -2.44
N PHE A 137 28.54 -17.62 -3.37
CA PHE A 137 27.53 -17.07 -4.29
C PHE A 137 28.02 -17.21 -5.73
N SER A 138 27.08 -17.54 -6.63
CA SER A 138 27.36 -17.44 -8.06
C SER A 138 27.52 -15.99 -8.52
N GLU A 139 28.00 -15.79 -9.75
CA GLU A 139 27.77 -14.54 -10.46
C GLU A 139 26.26 -14.28 -10.58
N ARG A 140 25.91 -13.00 -10.81
CA ARG A 140 24.52 -12.57 -11.01
C ARG A 140 23.91 -13.25 -12.23
N ILE A 141 22.77 -13.88 -12.03
CA ILE A 141 21.91 -14.44 -13.08
C ILE A 141 20.78 -13.44 -13.30
N THR A 142 20.58 -13.00 -14.54
CA THR A 142 19.48 -12.08 -14.89
C THR A 142 18.51 -12.83 -15.80
N THR A 143 17.28 -13.02 -15.36
CA THR A 143 16.23 -13.64 -16.16
C THR A 143 15.87 -12.75 -17.37
N PRO A 144 15.64 -13.30 -18.55
CA PRO A 144 15.11 -12.54 -19.69
C PRO A 144 13.70 -12.02 -19.40
N ASP A 145 13.24 -11.10 -20.24
CA ASP A 145 11.85 -10.65 -20.21
C ASP A 145 10.89 -11.81 -20.49
N ALA A 146 9.74 -11.79 -19.81
CA ALA A 146 8.64 -12.67 -20.18
C ALA A 146 8.14 -12.32 -21.60
N PRO A 147 7.63 -13.31 -22.36
CA PRO A 147 7.25 -13.09 -23.75
C PRO A 147 6.01 -12.21 -23.95
N GLU A 148 5.23 -12.01 -22.90
CA GLU A 148 3.97 -11.29 -22.93
C GLU A 148 3.99 -10.10 -21.99
N GLU A 149 3.36 -8.99 -22.41
CA GLU A 149 3.15 -7.80 -21.61
C GLU A 149 1.65 -7.50 -21.49
N ILE A 150 1.27 -6.93 -20.37
CA ILE A 150 -0.08 -6.41 -20.14
C ILE A 150 -0.12 -4.94 -20.51
N GLY A 151 -1.05 -4.55 -21.38
CA GLY A 151 -1.32 -3.15 -21.70
C GLY A 151 -1.86 -2.42 -20.45
N LEU A 152 -1.27 -1.28 -20.14
CA LEU A 152 -1.67 -0.44 -19.00
C LEU A 152 -1.75 1.02 -19.47
N GLU A 153 -2.96 1.60 -19.39
CA GLU A 153 -3.24 2.97 -19.81
C GLU A 153 -3.90 3.75 -18.68
N ILE A 154 -3.48 5.00 -18.48
CA ILE A 154 -4.06 5.93 -17.51
C ILE A 154 -4.76 7.06 -18.30
N SER A 155 -6.00 7.36 -17.92
CA SER A 155 -6.82 8.38 -18.58
C SER A 155 -7.74 9.08 -17.56
N ASP A 156 -8.42 10.15 -18.01
CA ASP A 156 -9.38 10.92 -17.20
C ASP A 156 -8.83 11.32 -15.82
N VAL A 157 -7.57 11.75 -15.78
CA VAL A 157 -6.89 12.15 -14.53
C VAL A 157 -7.47 13.45 -14.01
N LYS A 158 -8.00 13.40 -12.80
CA LYS A 158 -8.53 14.54 -12.02
C LYS A 158 -7.73 14.69 -10.73
N GLY A 159 -8.08 15.63 -9.88
CA GLY A 159 -7.42 15.80 -8.59
C GLY A 159 -7.66 14.64 -7.63
N MET A 160 -8.85 14.04 -7.67
CA MET A 160 -9.24 13.00 -6.69
C MET A 160 -9.53 11.64 -7.34
N SER A 161 -9.31 11.49 -8.64
CA SER A 161 -9.54 10.22 -9.36
C SER A 161 -8.81 10.14 -10.68
N ALA A 162 -8.62 8.91 -11.17
CA ALA A 162 -8.17 8.61 -12.53
C ALA A 162 -8.81 7.31 -13.00
N LYS A 163 -8.76 7.05 -14.32
CA LYS A 163 -9.12 5.75 -14.91
C LYS A 163 -7.86 4.97 -15.25
N ILE A 164 -7.89 3.70 -14.94
CA ILE A 164 -6.82 2.73 -15.18
C ILE A 164 -7.39 1.63 -16.07
N THR A 165 -6.92 1.55 -17.31
CA THR A 165 -7.34 0.49 -18.25
C THR A 165 -6.23 -0.55 -18.35
N VAL A 166 -6.59 -1.79 -18.07
CA VAL A 166 -5.73 -2.98 -18.18
C VAL A 166 -6.20 -3.82 -19.34
N THR A 167 -5.27 -4.16 -20.24
CA THR A 167 -5.55 -4.97 -21.42
C THR A 167 -4.56 -6.15 -21.45
N PRO A 168 -4.95 -7.33 -20.95
CA PRO A 168 -4.10 -8.51 -21.02
C PRO A 168 -3.98 -9.01 -22.46
N PRO A 169 -2.89 -9.73 -22.81
CA PRO A 169 -2.66 -10.26 -24.16
C PRO A 169 -3.70 -11.32 -24.58
N SER A 170 -4.34 -11.96 -23.61
CA SER A 170 -5.46 -12.89 -23.84
C SER A 170 -6.56 -12.72 -22.80
N GLU A 171 -7.81 -13.03 -23.17
CA GLU A 171 -8.97 -12.92 -22.28
C GLU A 171 -8.90 -13.88 -21.07
N ASP A 172 -8.16 -14.96 -21.17
CA ASP A 172 -8.00 -15.97 -20.11
C ASP A 172 -6.83 -15.67 -19.18
N LEU A 173 -5.91 -14.76 -19.55
CA LEU A 173 -4.79 -14.40 -18.70
C LEU A 173 -5.29 -13.70 -17.44
N ARG A 174 -4.98 -14.30 -16.31
CA ARG A 174 -5.27 -13.72 -14.98
C ARG A 174 -4.20 -12.69 -14.63
N TYR A 175 -4.62 -11.56 -14.09
CA TYR A 175 -3.69 -10.50 -13.71
C TYR A 175 -4.08 -9.83 -12.38
N PHE A 176 -3.07 -9.31 -11.71
CA PHE A 176 -3.19 -8.39 -10.59
C PHE A 176 -2.97 -6.95 -11.08
N VAL A 177 -3.62 -5.99 -10.46
CA VAL A 177 -3.40 -4.55 -10.66
C VAL A 177 -3.60 -3.81 -9.36
N TRP A 178 -2.68 -2.88 -9.06
CA TRP A 178 -2.76 -2.03 -7.87
C TRP A 178 -2.18 -0.65 -8.12
N THR A 179 -2.40 0.27 -7.16
CA THR A 179 -1.86 1.64 -7.20
C THR A 179 -1.50 2.11 -5.79
N TYR A 180 -0.37 2.84 -5.71
CA TYR A 180 0.06 3.56 -4.53
C TYR A 180 0.53 4.97 -4.90
N THR A 181 0.58 5.89 -3.91
CA THR A 181 1.38 7.11 -4.06
C THR A 181 2.86 6.73 -4.25
N MET A 182 3.60 7.53 -5.03
CA MET A 182 5.05 7.30 -5.18
C MET A 182 5.78 7.28 -3.84
N ASP A 183 5.43 8.19 -2.91
CA ASP A 183 6.01 8.21 -1.57
C ASP A 183 5.82 6.90 -0.81
N ASN A 184 4.63 6.29 -0.90
CA ASN A 184 4.40 4.99 -0.28
C ASN A 184 5.17 3.88 -0.98
N TYR A 185 5.21 3.89 -2.32
CA TYR A 185 5.98 2.92 -3.08
C TYR A 185 7.46 2.96 -2.73
N GLU A 186 8.07 4.15 -2.70
CA GLU A 186 9.48 4.36 -2.36
C GLU A 186 9.79 4.03 -0.90
N ARG A 187 8.84 4.31 0.02
CA ARG A 187 9.00 3.99 1.45
C ARG A 187 9.16 2.50 1.70
N TYR A 188 8.52 1.67 0.91
CA TYR A 188 8.65 0.20 1.01
C TYR A 188 9.84 -0.33 0.21
N GLN A 189 10.65 0.55 -0.41
CA GLN A 189 11.91 0.24 -1.09
C GLN A 189 11.82 -0.94 -2.07
N HIS A 190 10.79 -0.94 -2.91
CA HIS A 190 10.68 -1.94 -3.97
C HIS A 190 11.72 -1.69 -5.07
N SER A 191 12.95 -2.14 -4.84
CA SER A 191 14.08 -1.92 -5.75
C SER A 191 14.08 -2.87 -6.96
N SER A 192 13.27 -3.92 -6.91
CA SER A 192 13.19 -4.94 -7.96
C SER A 192 11.76 -5.45 -8.19
N ASP A 193 11.53 -6.11 -9.33
CA ASP A 193 10.28 -6.77 -9.63
C ASP A 193 9.96 -7.88 -8.63
N TYR A 194 11.00 -8.59 -8.19
CA TYR A 194 10.86 -9.61 -7.17
C TYR A 194 10.35 -9.04 -5.83
N GLU A 195 10.91 -7.92 -5.37
CA GLU A 195 10.52 -7.33 -4.09
C GLU A 195 9.06 -6.83 -4.14
N LEU A 196 8.67 -6.19 -5.24
CA LEU A 196 7.29 -5.77 -5.45
C LEU A 196 6.32 -6.96 -5.42
N PHE A 197 6.62 -8.01 -6.19
CA PHE A 197 5.80 -9.21 -6.17
C PHE A 197 5.77 -9.89 -4.80
N SER A 198 6.91 -9.99 -4.12
CA SER A 198 7.01 -10.58 -2.78
C SER A 198 6.16 -9.83 -1.76
N TYR A 199 6.08 -8.50 -1.90
CA TYR A 199 5.19 -7.68 -1.06
C TYR A 199 3.71 -8.02 -1.32
N ASP A 200 3.28 -8.05 -2.59
CA ASP A 200 1.91 -8.40 -2.96
C ASP A 200 1.56 -9.83 -2.52
N TYR A 201 2.47 -10.78 -2.72
CA TYR A 201 2.31 -12.18 -2.30
C TYR A 201 2.18 -12.31 -0.77
N SER A 202 3.01 -11.59 -0.01
CA SER A 202 2.96 -11.58 1.44
C SER A 202 1.63 -11.01 1.95
N TYR A 203 1.10 -10.00 1.27
CA TYR A 203 -0.24 -9.47 1.56
C TYR A 203 -1.32 -10.54 1.35
N TRP A 204 -1.31 -11.26 0.22
CA TRP A 204 -2.29 -12.33 -0.02
C TRP A 204 -2.17 -13.46 1.01
N ALA A 205 -0.96 -13.86 1.37
CA ALA A 205 -0.72 -14.87 2.40
C ALA A 205 -1.27 -14.43 3.76
N TYR A 206 -1.05 -13.18 4.15
CA TYR A 206 -1.60 -12.61 5.38
C TYR A 206 -3.14 -12.51 5.33
N ALA A 207 -3.69 -11.98 4.25
CA ALA A 207 -5.12 -11.81 4.07
C ALA A 207 -5.86 -13.16 4.06
N SER A 208 -5.31 -14.18 3.41
CA SER A 208 -5.89 -15.52 3.40
C SER A 208 -6.06 -16.09 4.81
N GLN A 209 -5.04 -15.93 5.67
CA GLN A 209 -5.10 -16.35 7.08
C GLN A 209 -6.15 -15.58 7.86
N MET A 210 -6.24 -14.25 7.67
CA MET A 210 -7.24 -13.40 8.35
C MET A 210 -8.67 -13.79 8.00
N TYR A 211 -8.92 -14.18 6.75
CA TYR A 211 -10.27 -14.53 6.28
C TYR A 211 -10.58 -16.02 6.40
N GLY A 212 -9.61 -16.85 6.76
CA GLY A 212 -9.77 -18.30 6.87
C GLY A 212 -10.06 -18.97 5.52
N ILE A 213 -9.51 -18.43 4.44
CA ILE A 213 -9.56 -18.98 3.08
C ILE A 213 -8.17 -19.44 2.63
N THR A 214 -8.08 -20.23 1.57
CA THR A 214 -6.79 -20.63 1.01
C THR A 214 -6.10 -19.46 0.31
N LEU A 215 -4.79 -19.56 0.13
CA LEU A 215 -4.03 -18.56 -0.64
C LEU A 215 -4.52 -18.49 -2.10
N GLU A 216 -4.83 -19.64 -2.70
CA GLU A 216 -5.38 -19.71 -4.06
C GLU A 216 -6.72 -18.96 -4.19
N GLU A 217 -7.63 -19.15 -3.22
CA GLU A 217 -8.90 -18.42 -3.16
C GLU A 217 -8.69 -16.92 -2.96
N MET A 218 -7.67 -16.52 -2.19
CA MET A 218 -7.34 -15.11 -2.00
C MET A 218 -6.80 -14.49 -3.28
N ILE A 219 -5.89 -15.15 -3.96
CA ILE A 219 -5.35 -14.69 -5.26
C ILE A 219 -6.47 -14.63 -6.31
N GLU A 220 -7.32 -15.63 -6.38
CA GLU A 220 -8.48 -15.63 -7.29
C GLU A 220 -9.43 -14.46 -7.02
N PHE A 221 -9.63 -14.13 -5.75
CA PHE A 221 -10.48 -13.02 -5.33
C PHE A 221 -9.92 -11.65 -5.73
N ASP A 222 -8.60 -11.47 -5.61
CA ASP A 222 -7.94 -10.15 -5.78
C ASP A 222 -7.45 -9.90 -7.22
N THR A 223 -7.57 -10.90 -8.09
CA THR A 223 -7.14 -10.84 -9.49
C THR A 223 -8.31 -10.84 -10.46
N ASN A 224 -8.06 -10.48 -11.71
CA ASN A 224 -9.08 -10.42 -12.76
C ASN A 224 -8.60 -11.07 -14.06
N THR A 225 -9.53 -11.32 -14.99
CA THR A 225 -9.27 -11.76 -16.37
C THR A 225 -9.96 -10.82 -17.34
N GLY A 226 -9.53 -10.81 -18.61
CA GLY A 226 -10.08 -9.97 -19.66
C GLY A 226 -9.78 -8.49 -19.52
N SER A 227 -10.03 -7.73 -20.57
CA SER A 227 -9.79 -6.28 -20.58
C SER A 227 -10.77 -5.55 -19.66
N ARG A 228 -10.25 -4.62 -18.83
CA ARG A 228 -11.07 -3.88 -17.86
C ARG A 228 -10.55 -2.46 -17.60
N THR A 229 -11.50 -1.53 -17.43
CA THR A 229 -11.21 -0.18 -16.93
C THR A 229 -11.68 -0.05 -15.49
N TYR A 230 -10.77 0.36 -14.64
CA TYR A 230 -10.99 0.66 -13.23
C TYR A 230 -11.05 2.17 -13.03
N SER A 231 -11.75 2.61 -11.98
CA SER A 231 -11.48 3.92 -11.36
C SER A 231 -10.47 3.73 -10.22
N THR A 232 -9.69 4.75 -9.89
CA THR A 232 -8.92 4.76 -8.63
C THR A 232 -9.81 4.49 -7.42
N ASP A 233 -11.11 4.81 -7.48
CA ASP A 233 -12.11 4.49 -6.46
C ASP A 233 -12.30 2.97 -6.22
N ASP A 234 -11.85 2.13 -7.14
CA ASP A 234 -11.88 0.68 -6.97
C ASP A 234 -10.75 0.18 -6.04
N PHE A 235 -9.68 0.96 -5.88
CA PHE A 235 -8.51 0.67 -5.05
C PHE A 235 -8.47 1.56 -3.81
N LEU A 236 -8.70 2.86 -4.01
CA LEU A 236 -8.73 3.92 -3.03
C LEU A 236 -10.14 4.50 -3.00
N LEU A 237 -10.63 4.97 -1.88
CA LEU A 237 -11.91 5.70 -1.86
C LEU A 237 -11.79 7.02 -2.63
N VAL A 238 -10.65 7.71 -2.45
CA VAL A 238 -10.32 8.99 -3.07
C VAL A 238 -8.81 9.02 -3.28
N ALA A 239 -8.34 9.47 -4.44
CA ALA A 239 -6.95 9.79 -4.63
C ALA A 239 -6.62 11.17 -4.02
N GLU A 240 -5.39 11.36 -3.58
CA GLU A 240 -4.87 12.65 -3.11
C GLU A 240 -4.59 13.55 -4.32
N TRP A 241 -4.94 14.84 -4.25
CA TRP A 241 -4.68 15.80 -5.32
C TRP A 241 -3.23 16.25 -5.32
N ASP A 242 -2.75 16.74 -6.46
CA ASP A 242 -1.36 17.18 -6.70
C ASP A 242 -0.30 16.12 -6.35
N THR A 243 -0.69 14.84 -6.38
CA THR A 243 0.10 13.72 -5.88
C THR A 243 0.48 12.77 -7.00
N GLU A 244 1.72 12.31 -6.98
CA GLU A 244 2.22 11.32 -7.94
C GLU A 244 1.89 9.90 -7.49
N TYR A 245 1.35 9.10 -8.41
CA TYR A 245 0.95 7.71 -8.22
C TYR A 245 1.71 6.79 -9.16
N LEU A 246 1.98 5.59 -8.68
CA LEU A 246 2.40 4.45 -9.48
C LEU A 246 1.25 3.44 -9.58
N VAL A 247 1.00 2.97 -10.79
CA VAL A 247 0.14 1.80 -11.06
C VAL A 247 1.02 0.68 -11.59
N TRP A 248 0.82 -0.54 -11.10
CA TRP A 248 1.47 -1.72 -11.64
C TRP A 248 0.48 -2.83 -11.90
N THR A 249 0.84 -3.70 -12.84
CA THR A 249 0.07 -4.90 -13.19
C THR A 249 1.02 -6.00 -13.68
N TYR A 250 0.66 -7.23 -13.43
CA TYR A 250 1.36 -8.41 -13.92
C TYR A 250 0.41 -9.61 -13.98
N GLY A 251 0.72 -10.55 -14.87
CA GLY A 251 0.04 -11.81 -14.95
C GLY A 251 0.44 -12.74 -13.80
N VAL A 252 -0.54 -13.45 -13.25
CA VAL A 252 -0.31 -14.36 -12.13
C VAL A 252 -1.28 -15.53 -12.15
N THR A 253 -0.80 -16.74 -11.87
CA THR A 253 -1.64 -17.93 -11.68
C THR A 253 -2.30 -17.90 -10.29
N THR A 254 -3.32 -18.75 -10.07
CA THR A 254 -3.90 -18.92 -8.73
C THR A 254 -2.94 -19.55 -7.73
N SER A 255 -1.90 -20.26 -8.21
CA SER A 255 -0.81 -20.78 -7.36
C SER A 255 0.23 -19.72 -6.98
N GLY A 256 0.14 -18.50 -7.54
CA GLY A 256 1.04 -17.40 -7.23
C GLY A 256 2.30 -17.36 -8.10
N GLU A 257 2.28 -17.96 -9.29
CA GLU A 257 3.38 -17.89 -10.26
C GLU A 257 3.17 -16.69 -11.19
N VAL A 258 4.20 -15.83 -11.35
CA VAL A 258 4.17 -14.68 -12.24
C VAL A 258 4.31 -15.14 -13.70
N THR A 259 3.44 -14.67 -14.58
CA THR A 259 3.36 -15.14 -15.97
C THR A 259 3.70 -14.08 -17.02
N THR A 260 3.88 -12.82 -16.61
CA THR A 260 4.29 -11.70 -17.48
C THR A 260 5.31 -10.82 -16.78
N ASN A 261 5.93 -9.91 -17.50
CA ASN A 261 6.67 -8.82 -16.87
C ASN A 261 5.76 -7.95 -16.04
N ILE A 262 6.33 -7.24 -15.04
CA ILE A 262 5.58 -6.24 -14.28
C ILE A 262 5.55 -4.93 -15.07
N THR A 263 4.40 -4.59 -15.58
CA THR A 263 4.17 -3.31 -16.29
C THR A 263 3.84 -2.22 -15.28
N ARG A 264 4.51 -1.07 -15.38
CA ARG A 264 4.32 0.11 -14.52
C ARG A 264 3.96 1.34 -15.32
N ARG A 265 3.12 2.22 -14.74
CA ARG A 265 2.83 3.57 -15.24
C ARG A 265 2.69 4.53 -14.07
N THR A 266 3.25 5.71 -14.23
CA THR A 266 3.05 6.82 -13.28
C THR A 266 2.05 7.82 -13.84
N PHE A 267 1.35 8.49 -12.92
CA PHE A 267 0.53 9.66 -13.25
C PHE A 267 0.53 10.61 -12.06
N LYS A 268 0.29 11.89 -12.33
CA LYS A 268 0.10 12.88 -11.28
C LYS A 268 -1.33 13.39 -11.34
N THR A 269 -2.03 13.36 -10.21
CA THR A 269 -3.36 13.93 -10.06
C THR A 269 -3.32 15.44 -10.22
N ALA A 270 -4.42 16.04 -10.70
CA ALA A 270 -4.51 17.47 -10.89
C ALA A 270 -4.47 18.23 -9.55
N ALA A 271 -3.87 19.40 -9.55
CA ALA A 271 -3.97 20.35 -8.45
C ALA A 271 -5.29 21.14 -8.56
N PRO A 272 -5.94 21.50 -7.43
CA PRO A 272 -7.07 22.41 -7.45
C PRO A 272 -6.65 23.83 -7.83
N GLU A 273 -7.55 24.59 -8.43
CA GLU A 273 -7.31 26.00 -8.71
C GLU A 273 -7.57 26.83 -7.43
N PRO A 274 -6.56 27.59 -6.92
CA PRO A 274 -6.73 28.39 -5.71
C PRO A 274 -7.86 29.44 -5.85
N SER A 275 -8.65 29.61 -4.79
CA SER A 275 -9.71 30.61 -4.69
C SER A 275 -9.46 31.57 -3.52
N ASP A 276 -9.85 32.83 -3.71
CA ASP A 276 -9.86 33.87 -2.68
C ASP A 276 -11.16 33.85 -1.84
N MET A 277 -12.00 32.82 -1.96
CA MET A 277 -13.25 32.69 -1.18
C MET A 277 -12.94 32.64 0.31
N THR A 278 -13.68 33.47 1.06
CA THR A 278 -13.64 33.52 2.53
C THR A 278 -14.99 33.11 3.11
N PHE A 279 -14.99 32.77 4.39
CA PHE A 279 -16.18 32.31 5.08
C PHE A 279 -16.46 33.13 6.35
N GLU A 280 -17.74 33.32 6.64
CA GLU A 280 -18.22 33.81 7.92
C GLU A 280 -19.14 32.77 8.55
N VAL A 281 -19.02 32.57 9.86
CA VAL A 281 -19.95 31.75 10.65
C VAL A 281 -20.46 32.63 11.81
N PRO A 282 -21.47 33.47 11.53
CA PRO A 282 -21.95 34.46 12.50
C PRO A 282 -22.64 33.83 13.71
N ASN A 283 -23.16 32.63 13.56
CA ASN A 283 -23.86 31.92 14.62
C ASN A 283 -23.64 30.41 14.58
N VAL A 284 -23.56 29.79 15.76
CA VAL A 284 -23.64 28.35 15.96
C VAL A 284 -24.66 28.11 17.08
N ASP A 285 -25.86 27.68 16.70
CA ASP A 285 -26.92 27.33 17.65
C ASP A 285 -26.66 25.93 18.20
N VAL A 286 -26.52 25.82 19.53
CA VAL A 286 -26.22 24.58 20.23
C VAL A 286 -27.36 24.23 21.18
N GLU A 287 -28.04 23.13 20.92
CA GLU A 287 -29.18 22.68 21.71
C GLU A 287 -29.02 21.23 22.18
N TRP A 288 -29.61 20.93 23.36
CA TRP A 288 -29.66 19.55 23.85
C TRP A 288 -30.68 18.74 23.05
N TYR A 289 -30.25 17.55 22.60
CA TYR A 289 -31.06 16.59 21.87
C TYR A 289 -31.18 15.30 22.66
N GLU A 290 -32.38 14.75 22.74
CA GLU A 290 -32.66 13.48 23.37
C GLU A 290 -33.79 12.77 22.62
N GLU A 291 -33.55 11.51 22.26
CA GLU A 291 -34.48 10.64 21.56
C GLU A 291 -34.40 9.22 22.11
N GLU A 292 -35.52 8.59 22.43
CA GLU A 292 -35.59 7.18 22.78
C GLU A 292 -35.57 6.34 21.51
N THR A 293 -34.60 5.47 21.37
CA THR A 293 -34.48 4.55 20.22
C THR A 293 -34.58 3.08 20.67
N SER A 294 -34.73 2.16 19.72
CA SER A 294 -34.73 0.72 19.99
C SER A 294 -33.44 0.18 20.64
N GLU A 295 -32.34 0.93 20.49
CA GLU A 295 -31.02 0.58 21.04
C GLU A 295 -30.71 1.32 22.36
N GLY A 296 -31.66 2.15 22.84
CA GLY A 296 -31.52 2.97 24.04
C GLY A 296 -31.57 4.48 23.72
N PRO A 297 -31.45 5.33 24.75
CA PRO A 297 -31.55 6.77 24.57
C PRO A 297 -30.35 7.34 23.82
N LEU A 298 -30.62 8.06 22.73
CA LEU A 298 -29.65 8.84 21.98
C LEU A 298 -29.61 10.26 22.55
N ARG A 299 -28.47 10.68 23.13
CA ARG A 299 -28.36 11.94 23.86
C ARG A 299 -27.09 12.69 23.55
N GLY A 300 -27.19 14.03 23.41
CA GLY A 300 -26.06 14.91 23.17
C GLY A 300 -26.49 16.28 22.70
N PHE A 301 -25.54 17.10 22.28
CA PHE A 301 -25.84 18.38 21.69
C PHE A 301 -25.90 18.30 20.16
N ARG A 302 -26.92 18.91 19.57
CA ARG A 302 -26.92 19.29 18.15
C ARG A 302 -26.29 20.67 18.03
N ALA A 303 -25.56 20.88 16.96
CA ALA A 303 -25.03 22.19 16.60
C ALA A 303 -25.44 22.52 15.17
N ASN A 304 -26.08 23.68 14.99
CA ASN A 304 -26.49 24.21 13.71
C ASN A 304 -25.69 25.50 13.43
N ALA A 305 -24.87 25.47 12.38
CA ALA A 305 -23.99 26.58 12.02
C ALA A 305 -24.44 27.25 10.74
N THR A 306 -24.66 28.58 10.80
CA THR A 306 -24.90 29.39 9.59
C THR A 306 -23.59 29.69 8.91
N ILE A 307 -23.37 29.20 7.70
CA ILE A 307 -22.13 29.39 6.91
C ILE A 307 -22.43 30.34 5.76
N ILE A 308 -21.64 31.41 5.65
CA ILE A 308 -21.79 32.45 4.63
C ILE A 308 -20.48 32.59 3.85
N PRO A 309 -20.36 31.97 2.64
CA PRO A 309 -19.21 32.18 1.78
C PRO A 309 -19.27 33.54 1.08
N SER A 310 -18.10 34.15 0.83
CA SER A 310 -18.02 35.42 0.07
C SER A 310 -18.36 35.24 -1.41
N ASN A 311 -18.09 34.06 -1.97
CA ASN A 311 -18.54 33.66 -3.30
C ASN A 311 -19.63 32.59 -3.19
N LYS A 312 -20.85 32.90 -3.65
CA LYS A 312 -22.03 32.04 -3.52
C LYS A 312 -22.10 30.95 -4.59
N GLU A 313 -21.30 31.02 -5.60
CA GLU A 313 -21.30 30.09 -6.73
C GLU A 313 -20.26 28.97 -6.57
N GLU A 314 -19.18 29.26 -5.88
CA GLU A 314 -18.15 28.27 -5.56
C GLU A 314 -18.65 27.27 -4.51
N LYS A 315 -18.07 26.08 -4.58
CA LYS A 315 -18.41 25.00 -3.66
C LYS A 315 -17.44 24.96 -2.48
N TYR A 316 -17.92 24.43 -1.37
CA TYR A 316 -17.12 24.24 -0.17
C TYR A 316 -17.57 22.99 0.58
N PHE A 317 -16.67 22.50 1.41
CA PHE A 317 -16.94 21.44 2.38
C PHE A 317 -17.00 22.02 3.78
N ALA A 318 -17.93 21.51 4.60
CA ALA A 318 -18.06 21.90 6.00
C ALA A 318 -18.21 20.68 6.90
N THR A 319 -17.62 20.76 8.09
CA THR A 319 -17.78 19.74 9.14
C THR A 319 -17.65 20.36 10.51
N ILE A 320 -18.12 19.63 11.53
CA ILE A 320 -17.91 19.97 12.94
C ILE A 320 -17.09 18.84 13.57
N THR A 321 -15.96 19.21 14.18
CA THR A 321 -15.05 18.28 14.83
C THR A 321 -14.63 18.79 16.19
N ASN A 322 -14.20 17.90 17.11
CA ASN A 322 -13.64 18.26 18.40
C ASN A 322 -12.35 19.07 18.21
N LYS A 323 -12.36 20.32 18.72
CA LYS A 323 -11.24 21.24 18.52
C LYS A 323 -9.97 20.76 19.24
N SER A 324 -10.09 20.19 20.43
CA SER A 324 -8.93 19.68 21.18
C SER A 324 -8.25 18.51 20.45
N TRP A 325 -9.01 17.70 19.71
CA TRP A 325 -8.43 16.65 18.85
C TRP A 325 -7.69 17.26 17.66
N TYR A 326 -8.29 18.24 17.00
CA TYR A 326 -7.62 18.97 15.92
C TYR A 326 -6.33 19.63 16.40
N ASP A 327 -6.38 20.39 17.51
CA ASP A 327 -5.23 21.07 18.07
C ASP A 327 -4.10 20.08 18.44
N TRP A 328 -4.48 18.94 19.01
CA TRP A 328 -3.49 17.93 19.41
C TRP A 328 -2.86 17.23 18.21
N TYR A 329 -3.62 16.97 17.13
CA TYR A 329 -3.19 16.08 16.06
C TYR A 329 -2.64 16.80 14.83
N PHE A 330 -3.05 18.05 14.57
CA PHE A 330 -2.74 18.81 13.35
C PHE A 330 -2.06 20.15 13.61
N THR A 331 -1.57 20.43 14.82
CA THR A 331 -0.80 21.65 15.08
C THR A 331 0.68 21.45 14.74
N GLU A 332 1.39 22.55 14.46
CA GLU A 332 2.82 22.54 14.13
C GLU A 332 3.71 21.89 15.19
N ASP A 333 3.24 21.78 16.44
CA ASP A 333 3.98 21.16 17.54
C ASP A 333 3.91 19.61 17.54
N ASN A 334 3.11 19.02 16.66
CA ASN A 334 2.85 17.58 16.64
C ASN A 334 3.28 16.93 15.29
N ASP A 335 4.57 16.60 15.18
CA ASP A 335 5.16 15.89 14.01
C ASP A 335 5.06 16.63 12.66
N GLY A 336 4.90 17.97 12.68
CA GLY A 336 4.85 18.79 11.47
C GLY A 336 3.58 18.64 10.63
N ARG A 337 2.50 18.10 11.19
CA ARG A 337 1.19 18.05 10.52
C ARG A 337 0.57 19.44 10.42
N SER A 338 -0.14 19.68 9.32
CA SER A 338 -0.65 20.98 8.92
C SER A 338 -2.18 21.01 8.76
N ASP A 339 -2.72 22.19 8.47
CA ASP A 339 -4.11 22.37 8.07
C ASP A 339 -4.44 21.58 6.78
N ASP A 340 -3.47 21.46 5.88
CA ASP A 340 -3.65 20.69 4.64
C ASP A 340 -3.79 19.19 4.96
N ASP A 341 -3.03 18.67 5.92
CA ASP A 341 -3.20 17.29 6.41
C ASP A 341 -4.58 17.05 7.03
N TYR A 342 -5.12 18.07 7.76
CA TYR A 342 -6.48 17.99 8.27
C TYR A 342 -7.51 17.94 7.16
N ILE A 343 -7.39 18.80 6.15
CA ILE A 343 -8.27 18.82 4.97
C ILE A 343 -8.24 17.46 4.28
N MET A 344 -7.04 16.93 3.98
CA MET A 344 -6.86 15.62 3.39
C MET A 344 -7.51 14.52 4.25
N ASN A 345 -7.28 14.53 5.57
CA ASN A 345 -7.89 13.59 6.50
C ASN A 345 -9.41 13.62 6.44
N GLN A 346 -10.04 14.81 6.39
CA GLN A 346 -11.49 14.93 6.30
C GLN A 346 -12.05 14.36 4.99
N ILE A 347 -11.36 14.57 3.88
CA ILE A 347 -11.80 14.14 2.56
C ILE A 347 -11.50 12.65 2.34
N LEU A 348 -10.27 12.21 2.59
CA LEU A 348 -9.84 10.85 2.30
C LEU A 348 -10.37 9.83 3.31
N TYR A 349 -10.32 10.16 4.60
CA TYR A 349 -10.57 9.18 5.66
C TYR A 349 -11.93 9.32 6.33
N ASN A 350 -12.40 10.54 6.58
CA ASN A 350 -13.65 10.74 7.31
C ASN A 350 -14.89 10.83 6.43
N ALA A 351 -14.76 11.22 5.18
CA ALA A 351 -15.90 11.21 4.25
C ALA A 351 -16.36 9.78 3.95
N GLN A 352 -15.44 8.82 3.89
CA GLN A 352 -15.69 7.40 3.56
C GLN A 352 -16.56 7.23 2.31
N LYS A 353 -16.37 8.09 1.33
CA LYS A 353 -17.10 8.12 0.07
C LYS A 353 -16.10 8.07 -1.10
N PRO A 354 -16.42 7.33 -2.15
CA PRO A 354 -15.62 7.38 -3.37
C PRO A 354 -15.64 8.79 -3.98
N SER A 355 -14.64 9.11 -4.78
CA SER A 355 -14.51 10.43 -5.42
C SER A 355 -15.76 10.87 -6.18
N SER A 356 -16.47 9.93 -6.79
CA SER A 356 -17.72 10.17 -7.51
C SER A 356 -18.90 10.63 -6.63
N GLU A 357 -18.88 10.31 -5.32
CA GLU A 357 -19.93 10.67 -4.37
C GLU A 357 -19.59 11.94 -3.57
N LEU A 358 -18.31 12.29 -3.42
CA LEU A 358 -17.86 13.47 -2.68
C LEU A 358 -18.50 14.77 -3.10
N PRO A 359 -18.68 15.08 -4.41
CA PRO A 359 -19.30 16.32 -4.84
C PRO A 359 -20.72 16.53 -4.32
N LYS A 360 -21.42 15.47 -3.90
CA LYS A 360 -22.77 15.57 -3.29
C LYS A 360 -22.72 16.12 -1.86
N MET A 361 -21.56 16.08 -1.20
CA MET A 361 -21.34 16.62 0.14
C MET A 361 -20.97 18.12 0.10
N PHE A 362 -20.58 18.62 -1.07
CA PHE A 362 -20.19 20.02 -1.22
C PHE A 362 -21.41 20.92 -1.24
N LYS A 363 -21.31 22.05 -0.56
CA LYS A 363 -22.33 23.07 -0.45
C LYS A 363 -21.98 24.27 -1.34
N SER A 364 -22.92 25.14 -1.63
CA SER A 364 -22.73 26.45 -2.27
C SER A 364 -23.77 27.44 -1.74
N GLY A 365 -23.47 28.71 -1.80
CA GLY A 365 -24.32 29.75 -1.20
C GLY A 365 -24.36 29.72 0.32
N ASP A 366 -25.29 30.46 0.92
CA ASP A 366 -25.52 30.42 2.37
C ASP A 366 -26.13 29.08 2.77
N TYR A 367 -25.63 28.48 3.84
CA TYR A 367 -26.06 27.15 4.25
C TYR A 367 -26.14 27.00 5.78
N GLU A 368 -27.20 26.35 6.24
CA GLU A 368 -27.35 25.93 7.62
C GLU A 368 -26.84 24.50 7.77
N PHE A 369 -25.69 24.36 8.39
CA PHE A 369 -25.03 23.07 8.61
C PHE A 369 -25.43 22.51 9.98
N ASP A 370 -26.19 21.43 9.99
CA ASP A 370 -26.60 20.71 11.21
C ASP A 370 -25.75 19.42 11.34
N CYS A 371 -24.96 19.33 12.42
CA CYS A 371 -24.04 18.20 12.62
C CYS A 371 -24.75 16.85 12.74
N PHE A 372 -25.98 16.80 13.27
CA PHE A 372 -26.72 15.55 13.40
C PHE A 372 -27.33 15.11 12.06
N THR A 373 -27.95 16.04 11.34
CA THR A 373 -28.57 15.73 10.04
C THR A 373 -27.54 15.39 8.97
N GLU A 374 -26.38 16.07 8.96
CA GLU A 374 -25.35 15.91 7.93
C GLU A 374 -24.38 14.74 8.21
N ARG A 375 -24.16 14.43 9.49
CA ARG A 375 -23.11 13.51 9.91
C ARG A 375 -23.55 12.48 10.93
N GLU A 376 -24.78 12.51 11.39
CA GLU A 376 -25.30 11.65 12.48
C GLU A 376 -24.49 11.77 13.77
N ILE A 377 -23.91 12.96 14.04
CA ILE A 377 -23.05 13.21 15.19
C ILE A 377 -23.80 14.04 16.23
N LEU A 378 -23.84 13.56 17.48
CA LEU A 378 -24.18 14.32 18.65
C LEU A 378 -22.93 14.68 19.44
N LEU A 379 -22.83 15.94 19.84
CA LEU A 379 -21.66 16.48 20.54
C LEU A 379 -21.78 16.21 22.05
N LYS A 380 -20.63 15.99 22.69
CA LYS A 380 -20.55 15.75 24.13
C LYS A 380 -20.66 17.07 24.90
N PRO A 381 -21.23 17.04 26.14
CA PRO A 381 -21.28 18.21 27.01
C PRO A 381 -19.89 18.76 27.40
N GLU A 382 -19.82 20.07 27.65
CA GLU A 382 -18.65 20.77 28.19
C GLU A 382 -17.36 20.48 27.39
N ARG A 383 -17.49 20.51 26.05
CA ARG A 383 -16.37 20.31 25.14
C ARG A 383 -16.26 21.45 24.13
N GLU A 384 -15.03 21.73 23.72
CA GLU A 384 -14.73 22.66 22.63
C GLU A 384 -14.77 21.93 21.29
N TYR A 385 -15.53 22.50 20.38
CA TYR A 385 -15.68 22.07 18.99
C TYR A 385 -15.37 23.24 18.06
N ALA A 386 -15.19 22.97 16.80
CA ALA A 386 -15.15 24.01 15.78
C ALA A 386 -15.93 23.59 14.53
N VAL A 387 -16.48 24.58 13.85
CA VAL A 387 -16.91 24.45 12.46
C VAL A 387 -15.66 24.64 11.60
N PHE A 388 -15.36 23.66 10.77
CA PHE A 388 -14.25 23.67 9.81
C PHE A 388 -14.82 23.81 8.43
N VAL A 389 -14.34 24.79 7.68
CA VAL A 389 -14.86 25.09 6.33
C VAL A 389 -13.67 25.38 5.39
N PHE A 390 -13.71 24.82 4.20
CA PHE A 390 -12.76 25.09 3.13
C PHE A 390 -13.41 24.93 1.76
N GLY A 391 -12.97 25.73 0.79
CA GLY A 391 -13.42 25.65 -0.60
C GLY A 391 -13.01 24.31 -1.23
N MET A 392 -13.85 23.79 -2.09
CA MET A 392 -13.63 22.51 -2.79
C MET A 392 -14.12 22.59 -4.23
N ASP A 393 -13.34 22.00 -5.14
CA ASP A 393 -13.81 21.67 -6.48
C ASP A 393 -13.61 20.17 -6.79
N GLU A 394 -13.70 19.77 -8.06
CA GLU A 394 -13.49 18.38 -8.47
C GLU A 394 -12.01 17.94 -8.42
N ASN A 395 -11.09 18.86 -8.21
CA ASN A 395 -9.64 18.60 -8.14
C ASN A 395 -9.07 18.75 -6.72
N GLY A 396 -9.86 19.14 -5.73
CA GLY A 396 -9.41 19.22 -4.34
C GLY A 396 -9.78 20.52 -3.64
N ALA A 397 -9.05 20.84 -2.56
CA ALA A 397 -9.30 22.03 -1.75
C ALA A 397 -8.81 23.29 -2.45
N THR A 398 -9.69 24.27 -2.65
CA THR A 398 -9.42 25.53 -3.33
C THR A 398 -9.05 26.67 -2.40
N THR A 399 -9.35 26.56 -1.10
CA THR A 399 -8.99 27.57 -0.08
C THR A 399 -8.25 26.93 1.09
N LYS A 400 -7.62 27.76 1.90
CA LYS A 400 -7.12 27.35 3.22
C LYS A 400 -8.26 26.94 4.14
N LEU A 401 -7.92 26.21 5.19
CA LEU A 401 -8.84 25.84 6.26
C LEU A 401 -9.29 27.09 7.04
N ASN A 402 -10.60 27.18 7.30
CA ASN A 402 -11.18 28.17 8.17
C ASN A 402 -11.78 27.47 9.41
N VAL A 403 -11.43 27.94 10.60
CA VAL A 403 -11.77 27.30 11.88
C VAL A 403 -12.57 28.28 12.76
N PHE A 404 -13.80 27.91 13.12
CA PHE A 404 -14.73 28.72 13.91
C PHE A 404 -15.07 27.98 15.22
N PRO A 405 -14.38 28.27 16.34
CA PRO A 405 -14.56 27.54 17.60
C PRO A 405 -15.88 27.90 18.32
N PHE A 406 -16.45 26.92 19.02
CA PHE A 406 -17.57 27.08 19.93
C PHE A 406 -17.52 26.02 21.04
N THR A 407 -18.34 26.17 22.08
CA THR A 407 -18.35 25.25 23.23
C THR A 407 -19.78 24.78 23.50
N THR A 408 -19.93 23.48 23.80
CA THR A 408 -21.19 22.91 24.26
C THR A 408 -21.44 23.21 25.75
N GLY A 409 -22.69 23.37 26.12
CA GLY A 409 -23.08 23.59 27.52
C GLY A 409 -22.93 22.34 28.41
N ALA A 410 -23.28 22.51 29.69
CA ALA A 410 -23.45 21.38 30.59
C ALA A 410 -24.72 20.55 30.21
N MET A 411 -24.69 19.25 30.52
CA MET A 411 -25.86 18.40 30.35
C MET A 411 -27.05 18.95 31.17
N PRO A 412 -28.24 19.09 30.56
CA PRO A 412 -29.46 19.45 31.31
C PRO A 412 -29.71 18.47 32.46
N GLN A 413 -30.18 19.02 33.61
CA GLN A 413 -30.51 18.21 34.78
C GLN A 413 -31.85 17.49 34.66
#